data_c9464b9c7fcbe4db348442ee52c9d776
#
_entry.id   c9464b9c7fcbe4db348442ee52c9d776
#
_cell.length_a   1.000
_cell.length_b   1.000
_cell.length_c   1.000
_cell.angle_alpha   90.00
_cell.angle_beta   90.00
_cell.angle_gamma   90.00
#
_symmetry.space_group_name_H-M   'P 1'
#
loop_
_entity.id
_entity.type
_entity.pdbx_description
1 polymer ?
#
loop_
_entity_poly.entity_id
_entity_poly.type
_entity_poly.pdbx_seq_one_letter_code
_entity_poly.pdbx_strand_id
1 'polypeptide(L)'
;MGSNMQRQGVPCLRPEKPVVGTGIERTVAVDSGTTVQAERGGVVDYVDANRIVVRVNDEENVPGRVGVDIYNLQKFTRSNQGTNINQRPIVNPGDHIAKGDVIADGASTDLGELALGQNMIVAFMPWNGYNYEDSVMVSEKVVADDRYSSIHIEELSVQALSLIHISE
;
A
#
# COMPACT_ATOMS: atom_id res chain seq x y z
N MET A 1 5.15 6.74 -23.42
CA MET A 1 4.60 5.38 -23.14
C MET A 1 4.71 5.02 -21.65
N GLY A 2 5.88 5.01 -21.05
CA GLY A 2 6.05 4.67 -19.62
C GLY A 2 5.26 5.56 -18.68
N SER A 3 5.20 6.85 -18.91
CA SER A 3 4.43 7.79 -18.11
C SER A 3 2.91 7.52 -18.15
N ASN A 4 2.39 7.11 -19.30
CA ASN A 4 0.98 6.73 -19.44
C ASN A 4 0.67 5.39 -18.80
N MET A 5 1.59 4.42 -18.89
CA MET A 5 1.42 3.10 -18.28
C MET A 5 1.51 3.15 -16.75
N GLN A 6 2.23 4.11 -16.20
CA GLN A 6 2.32 4.33 -14.75
C GLN A 6 0.95 4.54 -14.10
N ARG A 7 0.05 5.20 -14.80
CA ARG A 7 -1.32 5.45 -14.33
C ARG A 7 -2.23 4.24 -14.41
N GLN A 8 -1.80 3.18 -15.09
CA GLN A 8 -2.54 1.92 -15.25
C GLN A 8 -2.00 0.82 -14.33
N GLY A 9 -1.12 1.19 -13.40
CA GLY A 9 -0.53 0.24 -12.46
C GLY A 9 -1.57 -0.36 -11.53
N VAL A 10 -1.37 -1.62 -11.17
CA VAL A 10 -2.17 -2.35 -10.20
C VAL A 10 -1.36 -2.50 -8.92
N PRO A 11 -1.94 -2.26 -7.72
CA PRO A 11 -1.23 -2.48 -6.48
C PRO A 11 -0.80 -3.94 -6.32
N CYS A 12 0.48 -4.17 -6.09
CA CYS A 12 1.03 -5.48 -5.83
C CYS A 12 0.97 -5.84 -4.34
N LEU A 13 1.01 -7.13 -4.03
CA LEU A 13 1.07 -7.60 -2.64
C LEU A 13 2.32 -7.10 -1.92
N ARG A 14 3.45 -7.09 -2.63
CA ARG A 14 4.73 -6.62 -2.12
C ARG A 14 5.32 -5.60 -3.07
N PRO A 15 4.87 -4.36 -3.04
CA PRO A 15 5.48 -3.32 -3.85
C PRO A 15 6.90 -3.06 -3.35
N GLU A 16 7.79 -2.71 -4.28
CA GLU A 16 9.18 -2.40 -4.00
C GLU A 16 9.47 -1.00 -4.52
N LYS A 17 10.10 -0.17 -3.70
CA LYS A 17 10.47 1.18 -4.13
C LYS A 17 11.43 1.11 -5.31
N PRO A 18 11.32 2.02 -6.30
CA PRO A 18 12.18 2.00 -7.46
C PRO A 18 13.65 2.26 -7.07
N VAL A 19 14.57 1.54 -7.71
CA VAL A 19 16.02 1.75 -7.52
C VAL A 19 16.43 3.13 -8.01
N VAL A 20 15.82 3.57 -9.12
CA VAL A 20 16.03 4.91 -9.67
C VAL A 20 14.74 5.69 -9.56
N GLY A 21 14.78 6.76 -8.79
CA GLY A 21 13.63 7.61 -8.54
C GLY A 21 13.92 9.07 -8.83
N THR A 22 12.88 9.90 -8.83
CA THR A 22 12.96 11.34 -9.08
C THR A 22 12.87 12.18 -7.80
N GLY A 23 12.61 11.55 -6.66
CA GLY A 23 12.39 12.22 -5.37
C GLY A 23 10.95 12.68 -5.14
N ILE A 24 10.09 12.64 -6.15
CA ILE A 24 8.68 12.98 -6.01
C ILE A 24 7.87 11.85 -5.35
N GLU A 25 8.37 10.65 -5.32
CA GLU A 25 7.70 9.45 -4.82
C GLU A 25 7.25 9.62 -3.37
N ARG A 26 8.09 10.21 -2.54
CA ARG A 26 7.76 10.47 -1.13
C ARG A 26 6.61 11.47 -1.00
N THR A 27 6.67 12.56 -1.73
CA THR A 27 5.62 13.58 -1.72
C THR A 27 4.28 13.02 -2.21
N VAL A 28 4.29 12.24 -3.27
CA VAL A 28 3.08 11.60 -3.81
C VAL A 28 2.49 10.61 -2.81
N ALA A 29 3.31 9.78 -2.18
CA ALA A 29 2.85 8.81 -1.18
C ALA A 29 2.20 9.50 0.04
N VAL A 30 2.78 10.58 0.51
CA VAL A 30 2.27 11.35 1.65
C VAL A 30 0.98 12.08 1.27
N ASP A 31 0.97 12.78 0.15
CA ASP A 31 -0.17 13.63 -0.26
C ASP A 31 -1.37 12.82 -0.75
N SER A 32 -1.16 11.60 -1.23
CA SER A 32 -2.26 10.72 -1.66
C SER A 32 -3.12 10.21 -0.52
N GLY A 33 -2.64 10.29 0.73
CA GLY A 33 -3.37 9.81 1.90
C GLY A 33 -3.44 8.29 2.06
N THR A 34 -2.66 7.54 1.28
CA THR A 34 -2.61 6.07 1.39
C THR A 34 -1.78 5.59 2.58
N THR A 35 -0.84 6.41 3.03
CA THR A 35 0.02 6.12 4.18
C THR A 35 -0.56 6.71 5.46
N VAL A 36 -0.20 6.14 6.60
CA VAL A 36 -0.52 6.70 7.91
C VAL A 36 0.66 7.54 8.39
N GLN A 37 0.38 8.80 8.74
CA GLN A 37 1.37 9.74 9.23
C GLN A 37 1.12 10.04 10.71
N ALA A 38 2.20 10.29 11.45
CA ALA A 38 2.10 10.69 12.84
C ALA A 38 1.50 12.10 12.97
N GLU A 39 0.41 12.22 13.70
CA GLU A 39 -0.21 13.52 14.00
C GLU A 39 0.60 14.32 15.01
N ARG A 40 1.25 13.64 15.93
CA ARG A 40 2.11 14.23 16.97
C ARG A 40 3.35 13.36 17.16
N GLY A 41 4.47 13.98 17.47
CA GLY A 41 5.70 13.26 17.78
C GLY A 41 5.61 12.49 19.09
N GLY A 42 6.36 11.42 19.20
CA GLY A 42 6.39 10.58 20.37
C GLY A 42 7.24 9.33 20.22
N VAL A 43 6.99 8.38 21.10
CA VAL A 43 7.63 7.08 21.12
C VAL A 43 6.57 6.01 20.85
N VAL A 44 6.88 5.08 19.98
CA VAL A 44 5.99 3.96 19.68
C VAL A 44 6.03 2.96 20.83
N ASP A 45 4.89 2.75 21.50
CA ASP A 45 4.77 1.83 22.62
C ASP A 45 4.39 0.42 22.16
N TYR A 46 3.48 0.32 21.19
CA TYR A 46 2.93 -0.96 20.77
C TYR A 46 2.63 -0.94 19.26
N VAL A 47 2.94 -2.02 18.60
CA VAL A 47 2.66 -2.21 17.17
C VAL A 47 2.13 -3.62 16.95
N ASP A 48 1.01 -3.72 16.26
CA ASP A 48 0.54 -4.97 15.68
C ASP A 48 0.03 -4.74 14.25
N ALA A 49 -0.47 -5.78 13.61
CA ALA A 49 -0.95 -5.67 12.23
C ALA A 49 -2.17 -4.74 12.08
N ASN A 50 -2.91 -4.49 13.16
CA ASN A 50 -4.17 -3.73 13.14
C ASN A 50 -4.03 -2.31 13.65
N ARG A 51 -3.05 -2.03 14.48
CA ARG A 51 -2.92 -0.72 15.13
C ARG A 51 -1.50 -0.40 15.57
N ILE A 52 -1.25 0.88 15.72
CA ILE A 52 -0.01 1.44 16.28
C ILE A 52 -0.40 2.35 17.42
N VAL A 53 0.24 2.18 18.57
CA VAL A 53 0.03 3.03 19.76
C VAL A 53 1.29 3.87 19.96
N VAL A 54 1.12 5.18 20.01
CA VAL A 54 2.20 6.15 20.18
C VAL A 54 1.97 6.93 21.47
N ARG A 55 2.96 6.94 22.34
CA ARG A 55 3.00 7.82 23.51
C ARG A 55 3.55 9.17 23.08
N VAL A 56 2.70 10.20 23.15
CA VAL A 56 3.04 11.56 22.70
C VAL A 56 4.07 12.19 23.60
N ASN A 57 5.01 12.96 23.04
CA ASN A 57 5.97 13.77 23.81
C ASN A 57 5.23 14.82 24.67
N ASP A 58 5.75 15.08 25.87
CA ASP A 58 5.16 16.07 26.79
C ASP A 58 5.06 17.46 26.17
N GLU A 59 6.01 17.82 25.31
CA GLU A 59 6.05 19.12 24.63
C GLU A 59 4.91 19.30 23.61
N GLU A 60 4.46 18.21 23.00
CA GLU A 60 3.39 18.22 22.00
C GLU A 60 2.01 17.88 22.58
N ASN A 61 1.97 17.57 23.86
CA ASN A 61 0.74 17.24 24.56
C ASN A 61 -0.02 18.53 24.94
N VAL A 62 -1.20 18.69 24.36
CA VAL A 62 -2.06 19.84 24.65
C VAL A 62 -2.92 19.53 25.88
N PRO A 63 -3.08 20.47 26.85
CA PRO A 63 -3.98 20.29 27.98
C PRO A 63 -5.40 19.93 27.51
N GLY A 64 -5.95 18.83 28.05
CA GLY A 64 -7.27 18.32 27.69
C GLY A 64 -7.29 17.25 26.59
N ARG A 65 -6.17 16.94 25.94
CA ARG A 65 -6.01 15.79 25.06
C ARG A 65 -5.30 14.64 25.77
N VAL A 66 -5.65 13.43 25.39
CA VAL A 66 -4.98 12.23 25.88
C VAL A 66 -3.55 12.21 25.37
N GLY A 67 -2.59 11.83 26.21
CA GLY A 67 -1.17 11.73 25.85
C GLY A 67 -0.79 10.51 25.03
N VAL A 68 -1.76 9.85 24.42
CA VAL A 68 -1.58 8.64 23.62
C VAL A 68 -2.37 8.77 22.32
N ASP A 69 -1.73 8.50 21.19
CA ASP A 69 -2.38 8.41 19.90
C ASP A 69 -2.47 6.95 19.47
N ILE A 70 -3.66 6.52 19.07
CA ILE A 70 -3.92 5.18 18.55
C ILE A 70 -4.26 5.29 17.06
N TYR A 71 -3.47 4.65 16.22
CA TYR A 71 -3.68 4.61 14.78
C TYR A 71 -4.20 3.23 14.40
N ASN A 72 -5.47 3.17 13.98
CA ASN A 72 -6.07 1.94 13.46
C ASN A 72 -5.75 1.82 11.96
N LEU A 73 -5.23 0.67 11.56
CA LEU A 73 -4.83 0.41 10.18
C LEU A 73 -5.98 -0.24 9.40
N GLN A 74 -6.15 0.19 8.16
CA GLN A 74 -7.08 -0.46 7.24
C GLN A 74 -6.51 -1.79 6.78
N LYS A 75 -7.31 -2.84 6.92
CA LYS A 75 -6.90 -4.21 6.59
C LYS A 75 -7.82 -4.80 5.53
N PHE A 76 -7.24 -5.16 4.38
CA PHE A 76 -7.92 -5.90 3.31
C PHE A 76 -9.29 -5.33 2.92
N THR A 77 -9.38 -4.01 2.80
CA THR A 77 -10.60 -3.34 2.37
C THR A 77 -10.62 -3.16 0.85
N ARG A 78 -11.81 -3.11 0.29
CA ARG A 78 -11.98 -2.91 -1.14
C ARG A 78 -11.84 -1.43 -1.50
N SER A 79 -11.00 -1.13 -2.49
CA SER A 79 -10.97 0.20 -3.10
C SER A 79 -12.14 0.37 -4.10
N ASN A 80 -12.38 1.60 -4.55
CA ASN A 80 -13.42 1.87 -5.55
C ASN A 80 -13.20 1.11 -6.87
N GLN A 81 -11.95 0.81 -7.21
CA GLN A 81 -11.58 0.08 -8.42
C GLN A 81 -11.51 -1.44 -8.23
N GLY A 82 -11.89 -1.94 -7.05
CA GLY A 82 -11.84 -3.37 -6.74
C GLY A 82 -10.48 -3.89 -6.32
N THR A 83 -9.51 -3.03 -6.10
CA THR A 83 -8.18 -3.40 -5.59
C THR A 83 -8.17 -3.50 -4.07
N ASN A 84 -7.14 -4.10 -3.52
CA ASN A 84 -6.98 -4.28 -2.08
C ASN A 84 -6.32 -3.06 -1.43
N ILE A 85 -6.91 -2.57 -0.36
CA ILE A 85 -6.30 -1.59 0.53
C ILE A 85 -5.91 -2.30 1.82
N ASN A 86 -4.61 -2.36 2.08
CA ASN A 86 -4.06 -2.97 3.28
C ASN A 86 -2.88 -2.13 3.78
N GLN A 87 -2.99 -1.61 4.99
CA GLN A 87 -1.94 -0.82 5.60
C GLN A 87 -1.06 -1.69 6.48
N ARG A 88 0.24 -1.51 6.38
CA ARG A 88 1.25 -2.26 7.14
C ARG A 88 2.14 -1.33 7.93
N PRO A 89 2.36 -1.57 9.22
CA PRO A 89 3.27 -0.76 10.02
C PRO A 89 4.72 -0.92 9.54
N ILE A 90 5.46 0.19 9.56
CA ILE A 90 6.89 0.21 9.24
C ILE A 90 7.76 0.60 10.44
N VAL A 91 7.14 0.87 11.57
CA VAL A 91 7.82 1.23 12.82
C VAL A 91 7.82 0.05 13.78
N ASN A 92 8.79 0.05 14.69
CA ASN A 92 8.93 -0.95 15.74
C ASN A 92 8.67 -0.32 17.11
N PRO A 93 8.25 -1.10 18.12
CA PRO A 93 8.14 -0.58 19.49
C PRO A 93 9.47 0.04 19.96
N GLY A 94 9.39 1.19 20.59
CA GLY A 94 10.55 1.94 21.06
C GLY A 94 11.11 2.96 20.07
N ASP A 95 10.64 2.99 18.85
CA ASP A 95 11.08 3.97 17.85
C ASP A 95 10.59 5.38 18.22
N HIS A 96 11.45 6.37 18.02
CA HIS A 96 11.10 7.77 18.14
C HIS A 96 10.57 8.27 16.80
N ILE A 97 9.41 8.89 16.82
CA ILE A 97 8.78 9.48 15.65
C ILE A 97 8.55 10.98 15.84
N ALA A 98 8.60 11.73 14.75
CA ALA A 98 8.26 13.14 14.72
C ALA A 98 6.91 13.34 14.03
N LYS A 99 6.29 14.50 14.25
CA LYS A 99 5.07 14.88 13.55
C LYS A 99 5.28 14.85 12.02
N GLY A 100 4.38 14.18 11.32
CA GLY A 100 4.42 14.06 9.87
C GLY A 100 5.22 12.86 9.35
N ASP A 101 5.88 12.10 10.21
CA ASP A 101 6.58 10.87 9.80
C ASP A 101 5.57 9.80 9.36
N VAL A 102 5.92 9.07 8.31
CA VAL A 102 5.13 7.93 7.87
C VAL A 102 5.37 6.76 8.82
N ILE A 103 4.32 6.23 9.40
CA ILE A 103 4.40 5.13 10.36
C ILE A 103 3.83 3.82 9.82
N ALA A 104 3.02 3.89 8.76
CA ALA A 104 2.50 2.70 8.09
C ALA A 104 2.39 2.94 6.59
N ASP A 105 2.77 1.93 5.81
CA ASP A 105 2.61 1.93 4.35
C ASP A 105 1.21 1.51 3.95
N GLY A 106 0.69 2.12 2.88
CA GLY A 106 -0.56 1.75 2.26
C GLY A 106 -0.37 0.96 0.96
N ALA A 107 -1.38 1.01 0.10
CA ALA A 107 -1.31 0.39 -1.22
C ALA A 107 -0.27 1.10 -2.11
N SER A 108 0.51 0.32 -2.85
CA SER A 108 1.55 0.83 -3.75
C SER A 108 2.56 1.77 -3.09
N THR A 109 2.88 1.53 -1.83
CA THR A 109 3.91 2.28 -1.11
C THR A 109 4.90 1.35 -0.44
N ASP A 110 6.14 1.78 -0.35
CA ASP A 110 7.23 1.06 0.33
C ASP A 110 8.10 2.06 1.10
N LEU A 111 8.18 1.90 2.41
CA LEU A 111 8.89 2.80 3.33
C LEU A 111 8.52 4.28 3.16
N GLY A 112 7.24 4.55 2.93
CA GLY A 112 6.73 5.90 2.74
C GLY A 112 6.97 6.50 1.36
N GLU A 113 7.46 5.72 0.40
CA GLU A 113 7.69 6.13 -0.97
C GLU A 113 6.75 5.40 -1.93
N LEU A 114 6.35 6.05 -3.01
CA LEU A 114 5.52 5.44 -4.04
C LEU A 114 6.25 4.27 -4.69
N ALA A 115 5.61 3.11 -4.68
CA ALA A 115 6.11 1.87 -5.28
C ALA A 115 5.03 1.25 -6.16
N LEU A 116 5.15 1.41 -7.47
CA LEU A 116 4.12 1.00 -8.44
C LEU A 116 4.31 -0.43 -8.96
N GLY A 117 5.28 -1.14 -8.49
CA GLY A 117 5.57 -2.50 -8.92
C GLY A 117 6.82 -3.04 -8.25
N GLN A 118 7.59 -3.80 -8.99
CA GLN A 118 8.85 -4.38 -8.52
C GLN A 118 9.98 -4.16 -9.51
N ASN A 119 11.21 -4.06 -8.98
CA ASN A 119 12.40 -3.94 -9.80
C ASN A 119 12.76 -5.31 -10.40
N MET A 120 13.07 -5.32 -11.70
CA MET A 120 13.40 -6.53 -12.44
C MET A 120 14.65 -6.30 -13.26
N ILE A 121 15.44 -7.35 -13.44
CA ILE A 121 16.54 -7.34 -14.41
C ILE A 121 15.92 -7.62 -15.79
N VAL A 122 16.18 -6.71 -16.73
CA VAL A 122 15.63 -6.76 -18.07
C VAL A 122 16.75 -6.83 -19.09
N ALA A 123 16.65 -7.70 -20.08
CA ALA A 123 17.53 -7.74 -21.23
C ALA A 123 16.79 -7.25 -22.48
N PHE A 124 17.36 -6.26 -23.16
CA PHE A 124 16.84 -5.74 -24.44
C PHE A 124 17.56 -6.46 -25.58
N MET A 125 16.99 -7.56 -26.02
CA MET A 125 17.58 -8.39 -27.08
C MET A 125 16.50 -9.24 -27.74
N PRO A 126 16.66 -9.60 -29.06
CA PRO A 126 15.83 -10.64 -29.67
C PRO A 126 16.13 -12.00 -29.00
N TRP A 127 15.08 -12.78 -28.77
CA TRP A 127 15.24 -14.10 -28.18
C TRP A 127 14.34 -15.13 -28.89
N ASN A 128 14.90 -15.83 -29.85
CA ASN A 128 14.27 -16.92 -30.64
C ASN A 128 12.89 -16.54 -31.23
N GLY A 129 12.66 -15.26 -31.51
CA GLY A 129 11.39 -14.76 -32.04
C GLY A 129 10.22 -14.73 -31.06
N TYR A 130 10.41 -15.19 -29.84
CA TYR A 130 9.34 -15.18 -28.82
C TYR A 130 9.01 -13.81 -28.25
N ASN A 131 9.87 -12.84 -28.48
CA ASN A 131 9.64 -11.44 -28.11
C ASN A 131 9.46 -10.52 -29.31
N TYR A 132 8.89 -11.06 -30.41
CA TYR A 132 8.62 -10.32 -31.63
C TYR A 132 7.55 -9.23 -31.41
N GLU A 133 7.81 -8.03 -31.93
CA GLU A 133 6.96 -6.82 -31.75
C GLU A 133 6.72 -6.48 -30.27
N ASP A 134 5.46 -6.49 -29.80
CA ASP A 134 5.08 -6.12 -28.44
C ASP A 134 5.13 -7.31 -27.47
N SER A 135 5.60 -8.46 -27.93
CA SER A 135 5.72 -9.66 -27.09
C SER A 135 6.86 -9.51 -26.08
N VAL A 136 6.65 -10.01 -24.89
CA VAL A 136 7.63 -10.01 -23.80
C VAL A 136 7.75 -11.42 -23.23
N MET A 137 8.99 -11.87 -23.03
CA MET A 137 9.26 -13.12 -22.32
C MET A 137 9.55 -12.84 -20.87
N VAL A 138 8.93 -13.60 -19.98
CA VAL A 138 9.14 -13.51 -18.52
C VAL A 138 9.66 -14.85 -18.01
N SER A 139 10.53 -14.78 -17.02
CA SER A 139 11.03 -15.97 -16.33
C SER A 139 9.92 -16.63 -15.49
N GLU A 140 9.92 -17.95 -15.40
CA GLU A 140 9.04 -18.70 -14.49
C GLU A 140 9.23 -18.28 -13.03
N LYS A 141 10.40 -17.82 -12.70
CA LYS A 141 10.73 -17.35 -11.34
C LYS A 141 9.87 -16.15 -10.93
N VAL A 142 9.46 -15.30 -11.88
CA VAL A 142 8.56 -14.17 -11.62
C VAL A 142 7.23 -14.66 -11.07
N VAL A 143 6.70 -15.75 -11.62
CA VAL A 143 5.45 -16.36 -11.16
C VAL A 143 5.65 -17.10 -9.84
N ALA A 144 6.74 -17.86 -9.73
CA ALA A 144 7.04 -18.64 -8.52
C ALA A 144 7.25 -17.76 -7.28
N ASP A 145 7.86 -16.59 -7.46
CA ASP A 145 8.12 -15.63 -6.38
C ASP A 145 6.95 -14.66 -6.12
N ASP A 146 5.85 -14.78 -6.85
CA ASP A 146 4.68 -13.88 -6.75
C ASP A 146 5.04 -12.39 -6.90
N ARG A 147 5.94 -12.09 -7.82
CA ARG A 147 6.53 -10.75 -7.95
C ARG A 147 5.49 -9.66 -8.25
N TYR A 148 4.49 -9.96 -9.07
CA TYR A 148 3.46 -9.02 -9.48
C TYR A 148 2.06 -9.45 -9.04
N SER A 149 1.97 -10.32 -8.06
CA SER A 149 0.68 -10.78 -7.55
C SER A 149 -0.10 -9.65 -6.89
N SER A 150 -1.39 -9.60 -7.14
CA SER A 150 -2.29 -8.60 -6.59
C SER A 150 -3.57 -9.28 -6.06
N ILE A 151 -4.28 -8.56 -5.21
CA ILE A 151 -5.58 -8.99 -4.69
C ILE A 151 -6.64 -8.08 -5.27
N HIS A 152 -7.67 -8.68 -5.88
CA HIS A 152 -8.85 -7.98 -6.35
C HIS A 152 -10.06 -8.44 -5.55
N ILE A 153 -10.82 -7.49 -5.02
CA ILE A 153 -11.98 -7.74 -4.19
C ILE A 153 -13.22 -7.30 -4.96
N GLU A 154 -14.11 -8.25 -5.26
CA GLU A 154 -15.40 -7.97 -5.87
C GLU A 154 -16.49 -8.09 -4.81
N GLU A 155 -17.37 -7.10 -4.78
CA GLU A 155 -18.52 -7.09 -3.89
C GLU A 155 -19.78 -7.31 -4.71
N LEU A 156 -20.44 -8.42 -4.44
CA LEU A 156 -21.70 -8.78 -5.10
C LEU A 156 -22.82 -8.73 -4.07
N SER A 157 -23.89 -8.00 -4.37
CA SER A 157 -25.05 -7.94 -3.50
C SER A 157 -26.29 -8.48 -4.22
N VAL A 158 -27.06 -9.28 -3.51
CA VAL A 158 -28.32 -9.82 -3.98
C VAL A 158 -29.42 -9.40 -3.02
N GLN A 159 -30.46 -8.82 -3.56
CA GLN A 159 -31.61 -8.46 -2.78
C GLN A 159 -32.67 -9.55 -2.90
N ALA A 160 -33.02 -10.20 -1.78
CA ALA A 160 -34.10 -11.15 -1.73
C ALA A 160 -35.41 -10.40 -1.57
N LEU A 161 -36.34 -10.57 -2.52
CA LEU A 161 -37.69 -10.08 -2.41
C LEU A 161 -38.53 -11.02 -1.53
N SER A 162 -39.61 -10.49 -0.96
CA SER A 162 -40.46 -11.24 -0.03
C SER A 162 -40.89 -12.61 -0.57
N LEU A 163 -40.80 -13.63 0.28
CA LEU A 163 -41.21 -15.01 -0.01
C LEU A 163 -42.68 -15.12 -0.48
N ILE A 164 -43.50 -14.13 -0.20
CA ILE A 164 -44.91 -14.07 -0.62
C ILE A 164 -45.04 -14.01 -2.15
N HIS A 165 -44.03 -13.52 -2.86
CA HIS A 165 -44.05 -13.40 -4.32
C HIS A 165 -43.41 -14.60 -5.04
N ILE A 166 -42.87 -15.57 -4.32
CA ILE A 166 -42.19 -16.75 -4.89
C ILE A 166 -43.16 -17.93 -5.07
N SER A 167 -44.34 -17.88 -4.47
CA SER A 167 -45.31 -18.99 -4.46
C SER A 167 -46.43 -18.88 -5.53
N GLU A 168 -46.30 -17.98 -6.52
CA GLU A 168 -47.24 -17.90 -7.65
C GLU A 168 -46.64 -18.40 -8.95
#